data_6d675393c154601fe166b5c9a961c3d0
#
_entry.id   6d675393c154601fe166b5c9a961c3d0
#
_cell.length_a   1.000
_cell.length_b   1.000
_cell.length_c   1.000
_cell.angle_alpha   90.00
_cell.angle_beta   90.00
_cell.angle_gamma   90.00
#
_symmetry.space_group_name_H-M   'P 1'
#
loop_
_entity.id
_entity.type
_entity.pdbx_description
1 polymer ?
#
loop_
_entity_poly.entity_id
_entity_poly.type
_entity_poly.pdbx_seq_one_letter_code
_entity_poly.pdbx_strand_id
1 'polypeptide(L)'
;AGPTVAVLGCGVDSPYPVSQTRLYRNIVENGLVVSEFPPGTLPWKWTFPARNRIMAALSQMTVVVEAARRSGSLITAEMAADAGREVGAVPGQVTSLAAGGTNELISSGAALIRDGRDVIDRVIGVGAPAPRPTGPNLSPEAKAVLEAVADGFDTCEAVSVKLGLETAEVEAELARLEVAGYL
;
A
#
# COMPACT_ATOMS: atom_id res chain seq x y z
N ALA A 1 -6.67 2.70 -10.10
CA ALA A 1 -5.37 3.03 -9.51
C ALA A 1 -4.75 4.19 -10.29
N GLY A 2 -4.03 5.10 -9.60
CA GLY A 2 -3.29 6.17 -10.25
C GLY A 2 -2.06 5.67 -11.02
N PRO A 3 -1.35 6.55 -11.75
CA PRO A 3 -0.14 6.18 -12.45
C PRO A 3 0.92 5.67 -11.46
N THR A 4 1.57 4.58 -11.80
CA THR A 4 2.57 3.91 -10.96
C THR A 4 3.98 4.24 -11.46
N VAL A 5 4.90 4.55 -10.55
CA VAL A 5 6.33 4.64 -10.85
C VAL A 5 7.02 3.40 -10.27
N ALA A 6 7.60 2.58 -11.14
CA ALA A 6 8.41 1.44 -10.72
C ALA A 6 9.90 1.81 -10.76
N VAL A 7 10.57 1.69 -9.62
CA VAL A 7 12.02 1.88 -9.52
C VAL A 7 12.67 0.49 -9.47
N LEU A 8 13.52 0.16 -10.43
CA LEU A 8 14.11 -1.16 -10.56
C LEU A 8 15.49 -1.25 -9.87
N GLY A 9 15.80 -2.43 -9.31
CA GLY A 9 17.13 -2.81 -8.84
C GLY A 9 17.96 -3.56 -9.89
N CYS A 10 17.69 -3.32 -11.19
CA CYS A 10 18.32 -3.94 -12.33
C CYS A 10 18.15 -3.03 -13.54
N GLY A 11 18.73 -3.35 -14.67
CA GLY A 11 18.51 -2.59 -15.91
C GLY A 11 17.03 -2.56 -16.30
N VAL A 12 16.60 -1.47 -16.94
CA VAL A 12 15.20 -1.29 -17.36
C VAL A 12 14.73 -2.33 -18.37
N ASP A 13 15.64 -3.01 -19.03
CA ASP A 13 15.39 -4.10 -19.99
C ASP A 13 15.38 -5.50 -19.36
N SER A 14 15.66 -5.59 -18.06
CA SER A 14 15.83 -6.85 -17.33
C SER A 14 14.86 -6.97 -16.15
N PRO A 15 13.52 -7.01 -16.41
CA PRO A 15 12.53 -7.00 -15.33
C PRO A 15 12.66 -8.22 -14.40
N TYR A 16 12.66 -7.96 -13.10
CA TYR A 16 12.75 -8.98 -12.06
C TYR A 16 11.67 -8.80 -10.99
N PRO A 17 11.04 -9.88 -10.48
CA PRO A 17 11.17 -11.27 -10.93
C PRO A 17 10.49 -11.51 -12.29
N VAL A 18 10.99 -12.47 -13.06
CA VAL A 18 10.47 -12.80 -14.40
C VAL A 18 8.98 -13.16 -14.38
N SER A 19 8.49 -13.74 -13.28
CA SER A 19 7.07 -14.04 -13.06
C SER A 19 6.17 -12.80 -13.11
N GLN A 20 6.70 -11.59 -12.90
CA GLN A 20 5.98 -10.31 -12.91
C GLN A 20 6.11 -9.55 -14.24
N THR A 21 6.55 -10.20 -15.31
CA THR A 21 6.72 -9.54 -16.63
C THR A 21 5.42 -8.89 -17.13
N ARG A 22 4.25 -9.47 -16.83
CA ARG A 22 2.96 -8.89 -17.21
C ARG A 22 2.71 -7.56 -16.48
N LEU A 23 2.98 -7.51 -15.17
CA LEU A 23 2.88 -6.29 -14.38
C LEU A 23 3.87 -5.22 -14.88
N TYR A 24 5.11 -5.63 -15.16
CA TYR A 24 6.12 -4.73 -15.72
C TYR A 24 5.62 -4.07 -17.01
N ARG A 25 5.12 -4.83 -17.99
CA ARG A 25 4.58 -4.29 -19.24
C ARG A 25 3.43 -3.32 -19.02
N ASN A 26 2.52 -3.67 -18.13
CA ASN A 26 1.41 -2.79 -17.78
C ASN A 26 1.90 -1.44 -17.18
N ILE A 27 2.95 -1.47 -16.35
CA ILE A 27 3.52 -0.23 -15.79
C ILE A 27 4.23 0.58 -16.89
N VAL A 28 4.93 -0.06 -17.84
CA VAL A 28 5.54 0.63 -18.99
C VAL A 28 4.49 1.35 -19.84
N GLU A 29 3.33 0.73 -20.05
CA GLU A 29 2.24 1.29 -20.88
C GLU A 29 1.45 2.40 -20.18
N ASN A 30 1.27 2.32 -18.85
CA ASN A 30 0.34 3.17 -18.09
C ASN A 30 0.98 3.99 -16.97
N GLY A 31 2.30 3.90 -16.82
CA GLY A 31 3.05 4.55 -15.75
C GLY A 31 4.47 4.90 -16.17
N LEU A 32 5.42 4.73 -15.27
CA LEU A 32 6.83 5.02 -15.52
C LEU A 32 7.71 3.93 -14.91
N VAL A 33 8.72 3.49 -15.65
CA VAL A 33 9.77 2.59 -15.14
C VAL A 33 11.10 3.34 -15.16
N VAL A 34 11.79 3.37 -14.04
CA VAL A 34 13.09 4.03 -13.89
C VAL A 34 14.12 3.10 -13.25
N SER A 35 15.37 3.27 -13.60
CA SER A 35 16.51 2.61 -12.95
C SER A 35 17.75 3.49 -13.05
N GLU A 36 18.63 3.42 -12.06
CA GLU A 36 19.97 4.00 -12.14
C GLU A 36 21.01 3.03 -12.73
N PHE A 37 20.61 1.75 -12.90
CA PHE A 37 21.49 0.73 -13.45
C PHE A 37 21.43 0.72 -14.98
N PRO A 38 22.58 0.57 -15.67
CA PRO A 38 22.62 0.47 -17.10
C PRO A 38 21.76 -0.68 -17.64
N PRO A 39 21.25 -0.59 -18.89
CA PRO A 39 20.61 -1.71 -19.56
C PRO A 39 21.50 -2.98 -19.53
N GLY A 40 20.87 -4.14 -19.42
CA GLY A 40 21.56 -5.43 -19.28
C GLY A 40 22.07 -5.76 -17.88
N THR A 41 21.95 -4.84 -16.91
CA THR A 41 22.33 -5.11 -15.51
C THR A 41 21.35 -6.09 -14.87
N LEU A 42 21.88 -7.23 -14.39
CA LEU A 42 21.09 -8.23 -13.67
C LEU A 42 20.86 -7.81 -12.21
N PRO A 43 19.77 -8.31 -11.57
CA PRO A 43 19.49 -8.01 -10.17
C PRO A 43 20.45 -8.75 -9.23
N TRP A 44 20.99 -8.03 -8.24
CA TRP A 44 21.82 -8.57 -7.15
C TRP A 44 21.23 -8.22 -5.81
N LYS A 45 21.57 -8.95 -4.76
CA LYS A 45 21.01 -8.70 -3.42
C LYS A 45 21.23 -7.26 -2.94
N TRP A 46 22.36 -6.64 -3.27
CA TRP A 46 22.70 -5.27 -2.87
C TRP A 46 22.00 -4.19 -3.71
N THR A 47 21.55 -4.50 -4.94
CA THR A 47 20.88 -3.51 -5.80
C THR A 47 19.48 -3.16 -5.29
N PHE A 48 18.84 -4.03 -4.51
CA PHE A 48 17.52 -3.74 -3.92
C PHE A 48 17.58 -2.65 -2.84
N PRO A 49 18.47 -2.73 -1.83
CA PRO A 49 18.66 -1.62 -0.91
C PRO A 49 19.14 -0.34 -1.60
N ALA A 50 20.06 -0.44 -2.57
CA ALA A 50 20.53 0.72 -3.32
C ALA A 50 19.38 1.44 -4.03
N ARG A 51 18.45 0.69 -4.66
CA ARG A 51 17.25 1.22 -5.30
C ARG A 51 16.30 1.89 -4.31
N ASN A 52 16.17 1.38 -3.08
CA ASN A 52 15.20 1.87 -2.10
C ASN A 52 15.40 3.34 -1.75
N ARG A 53 16.65 3.85 -1.77
CA ARG A 53 16.93 5.28 -1.57
C ARG A 53 16.26 6.18 -2.62
N ILE A 54 16.13 5.68 -3.85
CA ILE A 54 15.48 6.42 -4.94
C ILE A 54 13.96 6.44 -4.69
N MET A 55 13.38 5.31 -4.28
CA MET A 55 11.96 5.25 -3.91
C MET A 55 11.65 6.23 -2.78
N ALA A 56 12.47 6.21 -1.73
CA ALA A 56 12.35 7.12 -0.59
C ALA A 56 12.46 8.59 -1.01
N ALA A 57 13.44 8.94 -1.83
CA ALA A 57 13.69 10.31 -2.27
C ALA A 57 12.59 10.85 -3.21
N LEU A 58 12.00 9.99 -4.06
CA LEU A 58 10.93 10.36 -4.99
C LEU A 58 9.58 10.51 -4.30
N SER A 59 9.36 9.84 -3.16
CA SER A 59 8.10 9.93 -2.43
C SER A 59 8.06 11.14 -1.48
N GLN A 60 6.89 11.71 -1.28
CA GLN A 60 6.66 12.75 -0.27
C GLN A 60 6.57 12.13 1.12
N MET A 61 6.02 10.90 1.20
CA MET A 61 5.87 10.15 2.43
C MET A 61 6.11 8.66 2.18
N THR A 62 6.79 8.00 3.11
CA THR A 62 6.93 6.54 3.14
C THR A 62 6.11 5.99 4.31
N VAL A 63 5.13 5.14 4.02
CA VAL A 63 4.29 4.50 5.04
C VAL A 63 4.65 3.03 5.18
N VAL A 64 5.01 2.60 6.38
CA VAL A 64 5.26 1.18 6.70
C VAL A 64 4.01 0.59 7.34
N VAL A 65 3.33 -0.29 6.60
CA VAL A 65 2.06 -0.90 7.05
C VAL A 65 2.32 -1.99 8.07
N GLU A 66 3.30 -2.86 7.81
CA GLU A 66 3.70 -3.92 8.72
C GLU A 66 5.19 -4.21 8.55
N ALA A 67 5.92 -4.33 9.66
CA ALA A 67 7.33 -4.68 9.66
C ALA A 67 7.77 -5.30 10.99
N ALA A 68 8.39 -6.46 10.94
CA ALA A 68 9.17 -6.97 12.06
C ALA A 68 10.44 -6.12 12.24
N ARG A 69 11.07 -6.14 13.42
CA ARG A 69 12.24 -5.30 13.79
C ARG A 69 13.45 -5.40 12.85
N ARG A 70 13.54 -6.45 12.02
CA ARG A 70 14.63 -6.65 11.04
C ARG A 70 14.12 -6.68 9.60
N SER A 71 12.97 -6.05 9.35
CA SER A 71 12.39 -5.99 8.00
C SER A 71 13.18 -5.04 7.09
N GLY A 72 13.33 -5.42 5.82
CA GLY A 72 13.92 -4.55 4.80
C GLY A 72 13.14 -3.25 4.56
N SER A 73 11.84 -3.21 4.89
CA SER A 73 11.02 -1.99 4.81
C SER A 73 11.50 -0.89 5.75
N LEU A 74 12.10 -1.26 6.90
CA LEU A 74 12.66 -0.29 7.83
C LEU A 74 13.86 0.45 7.23
N ILE A 75 14.66 -0.20 6.40
CA ILE A 75 15.77 0.42 5.66
C ILE A 75 15.25 1.54 4.76
N THR A 76 14.12 1.30 4.08
CA THR A 76 13.50 2.32 3.22
C THR A 76 12.95 3.49 4.04
N ALA A 77 12.36 3.21 5.20
CA ALA A 77 11.86 4.24 6.11
C ALA A 77 13.02 5.11 6.67
N GLU A 78 14.14 4.50 7.04
CA GLU A 78 15.35 5.20 7.48
C GLU A 78 15.91 6.09 6.36
N MET A 79 16.03 5.57 5.13
CA MET A 79 16.45 6.36 3.97
C MET A 79 15.50 7.52 3.67
N ALA A 80 14.20 7.37 3.90
CA ALA A 80 13.23 8.44 3.74
C ALA A 80 13.45 9.55 4.78
N ALA A 81 13.63 9.17 6.05
CA ALA A 81 13.95 10.12 7.12
C ALA A 81 15.26 10.87 6.85
N ASP A 82 16.33 10.18 6.43
CA ASP A 82 17.62 10.77 6.07
C ASP A 82 17.49 11.74 4.89
N ALA A 83 16.57 11.48 3.95
CA ALA A 83 16.27 12.37 2.83
C ALA A 83 15.33 13.52 3.22
N GLY A 84 14.97 13.69 4.50
CA GLY A 84 14.04 14.70 4.98
C GLY A 84 12.61 14.50 4.50
N ARG A 85 12.21 13.25 4.20
CA ARG A 85 10.86 12.88 3.81
C ARG A 85 10.05 12.43 5.02
N GLU A 86 8.73 12.61 4.93
CA GLU A 86 7.81 12.13 5.95
C GLU A 86 7.84 10.60 6.06
N VAL A 87 7.85 10.10 7.29
CA VAL A 87 7.73 8.66 7.58
C VAL A 87 6.50 8.43 8.43
N GLY A 88 5.66 7.49 7.99
CA GLY A 88 4.49 7.03 8.73
C GLY A 88 4.57 5.54 8.99
N ALA A 89 3.89 5.10 10.03
CA ALA A 89 3.78 3.68 10.36
C ALA A 89 2.39 3.35 10.90
N VAL A 90 1.88 2.20 10.49
CA VAL A 90 0.60 1.67 10.98
C VAL A 90 0.86 0.95 12.31
N PRO A 91 0.13 1.31 13.39
CA PRO A 91 0.28 0.65 14.68
C PRO A 91 -0.23 -0.79 14.61
N GLY A 92 0.43 -1.68 15.33
CA GLY A 92 -0.03 -3.06 15.49
C GLY A 92 0.03 -3.51 16.94
N GLN A 93 -0.47 -4.71 17.19
CA GLN A 93 -0.47 -5.27 18.54
C GLN A 93 0.97 -5.37 19.09
N VAL A 94 1.19 -4.91 20.32
CA VAL A 94 2.53 -4.89 20.95
C VAL A 94 3.13 -6.30 21.13
N THR A 95 2.29 -7.31 21.18
CA THR A 95 2.68 -8.71 21.27
C THR A 95 2.98 -9.35 19.91
N SER A 96 2.64 -8.67 18.80
CA SER A 96 2.90 -9.16 17.45
C SER A 96 4.34 -8.91 17.04
N LEU A 97 5.05 -9.98 16.67
CA LEU A 97 6.41 -9.86 16.12
C LEU A 97 6.41 -9.11 14.78
N ALA A 98 5.35 -9.21 14.00
CA ALA A 98 5.21 -8.55 12.71
C ALA A 98 5.03 -7.03 12.83
N ALA A 99 4.51 -6.55 13.96
CA ALA A 99 4.30 -5.12 14.21
C ALA A 99 5.45 -4.47 15.02
N GLY A 100 6.46 -5.25 15.42
CA GLY A 100 7.52 -4.74 16.28
C GLY A 100 8.31 -3.58 15.68
N GLY A 101 8.53 -3.59 14.36
CA GLY A 101 9.25 -2.53 13.65
C GLY A 101 8.39 -1.28 13.42
N THR A 102 7.11 -1.42 13.09
CA THR A 102 6.20 -0.27 12.92
C THR A 102 5.97 0.46 14.24
N ASN A 103 5.78 -0.28 15.34
CA ASN A 103 5.64 0.30 16.67
C ASN A 103 6.93 1.02 17.11
N GLU A 104 8.11 0.50 16.76
CA GLU A 104 9.40 1.14 17.01
C GLU A 104 9.57 2.44 16.21
N LEU A 105 9.18 2.45 14.93
CA LEU A 105 9.16 3.68 14.12
C LEU A 105 8.27 4.76 14.75
N ILE A 106 7.06 4.41 15.21
CA ILE A 106 6.16 5.35 15.88
C ILE A 106 6.81 5.90 17.16
N SER A 107 7.41 5.03 17.98
CA SER A 107 8.14 5.44 19.20
C SER A 107 9.31 6.36 18.90
N SER A 108 9.92 6.25 17.72
CA SER A 108 11.03 7.08 17.25
C SER A 108 10.59 8.38 16.57
N GLY A 109 9.28 8.65 16.51
CA GLY A 109 8.73 9.89 15.98
C GLY A 109 8.10 9.80 14.59
N ALA A 110 8.01 8.61 13.99
CA ALA A 110 7.24 8.44 12.77
C ALA A 110 5.75 8.73 13.01
N ALA A 111 5.08 9.25 11.99
CA ALA A 111 3.67 9.55 12.06
C ALA A 111 2.84 8.28 12.26
N LEU A 112 1.94 8.27 13.24
CA LEU A 112 0.96 7.21 13.39
C LEU A 112 -0.08 7.33 12.28
N ILE A 113 -0.26 6.25 11.50
CA ILE A 113 -1.19 6.16 10.38
C ILE A 113 -2.27 5.14 10.72
N ARG A 114 -3.51 5.61 10.84
CA ARG A 114 -4.69 4.78 11.09
C ARG A 114 -5.36 4.35 9.79
N ASP A 115 -5.35 5.26 8.83
CA ASP A 115 -6.03 5.10 7.55
C ASP A 115 -5.42 5.98 6.46
N GLY A 116 -5.96 5.89 5.24
CA GLY A 116 -5.51 6.70 4.11
C GLY A 116 -5.74 8.21 4.28
N ARG A 117 -6.67 8.61 5.16
CA ARG A 117 -6.94 10.02 5.43
C ARG A 117 -5.77 10.69 6.16
N ASP A 118 -5.17 10.00 7.12
CA ASP A 118 -3.98 10.50 7.82
C ASP A 118 -2.83 10.78 6.84
N VAL A 119 -2.68 9.95 5.79
CA VAL A 119 -1.67 10.17 4.73
C VAL A 119 -2.00 11.40 3.90
N ILE A 120 -3.25 11.53 3.44
CA ILE A 120 -3.70 12.66 2.62
C ILE A 120 -3.54 13.99 3.36
N ASP A 121 -3.96 14.03 4.61
CA ASP A 121 -3.88 15.23 5.43
C ASP A 121 -2.43 15.69 5.67
N ARG A 122 -1.47 14.76 5.73
CA ARG A 122 -0.05 15.06 5.86
C ARG A 122 0.61 15.51 4.56
N VAL A 123 0.29 14.84 3.46
CA VAL A 123 0.95 15.07 2.16
C VAL A 123 0.35 16.26 1.43
N ILE A 124 -0.96 16.43 1.48
CA ILE A 124 -1.69 17.44 0.70
C ILE A 124 -2.19 18.57 1.60
N GLY A 125 -2.49 18.27 2.86
CA GLY A 125 -3.02 19.21 3.85
C GLY A 125 -4.39 18.80 4.38
N VAL A 126 -4.65 19.21 5.62
CA VAL A 126 -5.90 18.90 6.32
C VAL A 126 -7.10 19.49 5.54
N GLY A 127 -8.11 18.66 5.34
CA GLY A 127 -9.32 19.04 4.61
C GLY A 127 -9.22 18.90 3.09
N ALA A 128 -8.09 18.42 2.54
CA ALA A 128 -7.99 18.11 1.13
C ALA A 128 -9.04 17.06 0.73
N PRO A 129 -9.69 17.19 -0.46
CA PRO A 129 -10.63 16.20 -0.91
C PRO A 129 -9.89 14.85 -1.09
N ALA A 130 -10.42 13.79 -0.50
CA ALA A 130 -9.91 12.45 -0.75
C ALA A 130 -10.03 12.13 -2.25
N PRO A 131 -9.01 11.50 -2.86
CA PRO A 131 -9.14 11.01 -4.22
C PRO A 131 -10.39 10.13 -4.32
N ARG A 132 -11.27 10.44 -5.26
CA ARG A 132 -12.41 9.56 -5.52
C ARG A 132 -11.86 8.21 -5.96
N PRO A 133 -12.35 7.09 -5.39
CA PRO A 133 -11.96 5.77 -5.88
C PRO A 133 -12.30 5.69 -7.37
N THR A 134 -11.29 5.56 -8.21
CA THR A 134 -11.43 5.31 -9.65
C THR A 134 -11.58 3.80 -9.89
N GLY A 135 -12.43 3.16 -9.10
CA GLY A 135 -12.80 1.77 -9.30
C GLY A 135 -13.98 1.65 -10.27
N PRO A 136 -14.26 0.46 -10.83
CA PRO A 136 -15.48 0.21 -11.56
C PRO A 136 -16.69 0.63 -10.71
N ASN A 137 -17.74 1.16 -11.34
CA ASN A 137 -18.94 1.57 -10.63
C ASN A 137 -19.50 0.36 -9.85
N LEU A 138 -19.26 0.36 -8.54
CA LEU A 138 -19.87 -0.62 -7.66
C LEU A 138 -21.38 -0.42 -7.64
N SER A 139 -22.13 -1.51 -7.60
CA SER A 139 -23.57 -1.45 -7.38
C SER A 139 -23.88 -0.75 -6.05
N PRO A 140 -25.07 -0.19 -5.87
CA PRO A 140 -25.46 0.38 -4.58
C PRO A 140 -25.33 -0.61 -3.42
N GLU A 141 -25.65 -1.88 -3.68
CA GLU A 141 -25.56 -2.99 -2.72
C GLU A 141 -24.09 -3.24 -2.34
N ALA A 142 -23.18 -3.33 -3.33
CA ALA A 142 -21.75 -3.51 -3.10
C ALA A 142 -21.15 -2.37 -2.27
N LYS A 143 -21.57 -1.12 -2.53
CA LYS A 143 -21.15 0.03 -1.73
C LYS A 143 -21.62 -0.07 -0.29
N ALA A 144 -22.87 -0.43 -0.08
CA ALA A 144 -23.45 -0.57 1.25
C ALA A 144 -22.75 -1.67 2.06
N VAL A 145 -22.42 -2.81 1.42
CA VAL A 145 -21.65 -3.90 2.04
C VAL A 145 -20.25 -3.43 2.41
N LEU A 146 -19.55 -2.73 1.51
CA LEU A 146 -18.21 -2.21 1.75
C LEU A 146 -18.19 -1.17 2.89
N GLU A 147 -19.18 -0.28 2.95
CA GLU A 147 -19.33 0.69 4.04
C GLU A 147 -19.62 0.00 5.38
N ALA A 148 -20.45 -1.05 5.39
CA ALA A 148 -20.72 -1.81 6.60
C ALA A 148 -19.45 -2.50 7.14
N VAL A 149 -18.63 -3.09 6.26
CA VAL A 149 -17.33 -3.68 6.64
C VAL A 149 -16.38 -2.59 7.18
N ALA A 150 -16.31 -1.44 6.53
CA ALA A 150 -15.50 -0.30 6.98
C ALA A 150 -15.95 0.26 8.35
N ASP A 151 -17.25 0.16 8.67
CA ASP A 151 -17.81 0.51 9.98
C ASP A 151 -17.53 -0.54 11.09
N GLY A 152 -16.83 -1.64 10.74
CA GLY A 152 -16.40 -2.67 11.68
C GLY A 152 -17.36 -3.87 11.84
N PHE A 153 -18.31 -4.04 10.91
CA PHE A 153 -19.14 -5.25 10.87
C PHE A 153 -18.34 -6.33 10.11
N ASP A 154 -17.69 -7.22 10.84
CA ASP A 154 -16.69 -8.18 10.35
C ASP A 154 -17.24 -9.59 10.05
N THR A 155 -18.54 -9.80 10.24
CA THR A 155 -19.21 -11.07 9.93
C THR A 155 -20.37 -10.89 8.95
N CYS A 156 -20.61 -11.92 8.11
CA CYS A 156 -21.71 -11.90 7.14
C CYS A 156 -23.05 -11.66 7.82
N GLU A 157 -23.26 -12.25 8.99
CA GLU A 157 -24.50 -12.09 9.75
C GLU A 157 -24.67 -10.64 10.26
N ALA A 158 -23.58 -10.02 10.75
CA ALA A 158 -23.62 -8.64 11.24
C ALA A 158 -23.95 -7.66 10.11
N VAL A 159 -23.34 -7.84 8.96
CA VAL A 159 -23.61 -7.04 7.74
C VAL A 159 -25.05 -7.27 7.25
N SER A 160 -25.52 -8.53 7.22
CA SER A 160 -26.89 -8.92 6.85
C SER A 160 -27.94 -8.21 7.73
N VAL A 161 -27.76 -8.25 9.05
CA VAL A 161 -28.64 -7.57 10.01
C VAL A 161 -28.63 -6.06 9.83
N LYS A 162 -27.44 -5.46 9.63
CA LYS A 162 -27.29 -4.00 9.44
C LYS A 162 -28.01 -3.52 8.18
N LEU A 163 -27.86 -4.25 7.08
CA LEU A 163 -28.36 -3.84 5.76
C LEU A 163 -29.76 -4.37 5.45
N GLY A 164 -30.30 -5.32 6.26
CA GLY A 164 -31.57 -5.97 5.99
C GLY A 164 -31.55 -6.86 4.74
N LEU A 165 -30.39 -7.41 4.39
CA LEU A 165 -30.17 -8.31 3.27
C LEU A 165 -30.11 -9.77 3.73
N GLU A 166 -30.40 -10.70 2.81
CA GLU A 166 -30.18 -12.13 3.08
C GLU A 166 -28.67 -12.43 3.22
N THR A 167 -28.30 -13.30 4.17
CA THR A 167 -26.89 -13.65 4.41
C THR A 167 -26.19 -14.17 3.14
N ALA A 168 -26.89 -14.97 2.34
CA ALA A 168 -26.37 -15.48 1.07
C ALA A 168 -26.08 -14.38 0.03
N GLU A 169 -26.84 -13.30 0.02
CA GLU A 169 -26.61 -12.13 -0.84
C GLU A 169 -25.37 -11.37 -0.39
N VAL A 170 -25.20 -11.20 0.93
CA VAL A 170 -24.01 -10.57 1.52
C VAL A 170 -22.75 -11.38 1.23
N GLU A 171 -22.79 -12.71 1.39
CA GLU A 171 -21.68 -13.60 1.08
C GLU A 171 -21.26 -13.51 -0.40
N ALA A 172 -22.24 -13.51 -1.31
CA ALA A 172 -21.98 -13.39 -2.73
C ALA A 172 -21.33 -12.03 -3.09
N GLU A 173 -21.77 -10.96 -2.44
CA GLU A 173 -21.26 -9.62 -2.69
C GLU A 173 -19.85 -9.43 -2.07
N LEU A 174 -19.61 -9.96 -0.87
CA LEU A 174 -18.27 -9.97 -0.25
C LEU A 174 -17.26 -10.73 -1.12
N ALA A 175 -17.63 -11.91 -1.63
CA ALA A 175 -16.78 -12.67 -2.55
C ALA A 175 -16.48 -11.92 -3.85
N ARG A 176 -17.43 -11.16 -4.39
CA ARG A 176 -17.21 -10.30 -5.57
C ARG A 176 -16.27 -9.15 -5.25
N LEU A 177 -16.43 -8.50 -4.11
CA LEU A 177 -15.57 -7.41 -3.65
C LEU A 177 -14.14 -7.88 -3.39
N GLU A 178 -13.96 -9.08 -2.81
CA GLU A 178 -12.65 -9.71 -2.60
C GLU A 178 -11.96 -10.01 -3.93
N VAL A 179 -12.65 -10.66 -4.89
CA VAL A 179 -12.11 -10.94 -6.23
C VAL A 179 -11.76 -9.64 -6.98
N ALA A 180 -12.53 -8.57 -6.76
CA ALA A 180 -12.29 -7.26 -7.35
C ALA A 180 -11.18 -6.46 -6.64
N GLY A 181 -10.68 -6.94 -5.48
CA GLY A 181 -9.59 -6.32 -4.72
C GLY A 181 -10.02 -5.11 -3.88
N TYR A 182 -11.26 -5.09 -3.41
CA TYR A 182 -11.80 -4.06 -2.50
C TYR A 182 -11.70 -4.46 -1.02
N LEU A 183 -11.57 -5.76 -0.75
CA LEU A 183 -11.41 -6.38 0.57
C LEU A 183 -10.09 -7.15 0.64
#